data_7cb1b6bdee5a964eed815f3e359f5746
#
_entry.id   7cb1b6bdee5a964eed815f3e359f5746
#
_cell.length_a   1.000
_cell.length_b   1.000
_cell.length_c   1.000
_cell.angle_alpha   90.00
_cell.angle_beta   90.00
_cell.angle_gamma   90.00
#
_symmetry.space_group_name_H-M   'P 1'
#
loop_
_entity.id
_entity.type
_entity.pdbx_description
1 polymer ?
#
loop_
_entity_poly.entity_id
_entity_poly.type
_entity_poly.pdbx_seq_one_letter_code
_entity_poly.pdbx_strand_id
1 'polypeptide(L)'
;MISRRRFLQLSGMTAAGLIIPKRLDGMTCDPSTADVMGLGPYWEPYSPFRSDLTSPDEPGTPLLLTGMVTANDCQTPISNVVIDAWQANNDGCYSVFQICETGNPENDELNLRGRVLSGPNGQYFIETIKPGHYPLGLDRFRPSHIHFMITPPAGEPIITQLYFEGDEYLDEDAGSSDPGAVNRIIPLNETENGLAGTFNIILDIDPDQRPVN
;
A
#
# COMPACT_ATOMS: atom_id res chain seq x y z
N MET A 1 -8.43 8.51 24.90
CA MET A 1 -8.24 7.20 24.23
C MET A 1 -9.50 6.90 23.43
N ILE A 2 -9.47 7.08 22.12
CA ILE A 2 -10.61 6.79 21.25
C ILE A 2 -10.38 5.38 20.71
N SER A 3 -11.24 4.45 21.10
CA SER A 3 -11.14 3.04 20.72
C SER A 3 -11.26 2.87 19.20
N ARG A 4 -10.30 2.20 18.57
CA ARG A 4 -10.27 1.82 17.15
C ARG A 4 -11.54 1.08 16.67
N ARG A 5 -12.32 0.51 17.58
CA ARG A 5 -13.62 -0.16 17.29
C ARG A 5 -14.71 0.75 16.72
N ARG A 6 -14.55 2.07 16.74
CA ARG A 6 -15.54 2.99 16.16
C ARG A 6 -15.43 3.24 14.67
N PHE A 7 -14.32 2.84 14.04
CA PHE A 7 -14.15 2.99 12.59
C PHE A 7 -15.13 2.11 11.80
N LEU A 8 -15.43 0.91 12.31
CA LEU A 8 -16.32 -0.05 11.67
C LEU A 8 -17.83 0.26 11.79
N GLN A 9 -18.25 1.24 12.59
CA GLN A 9 -19.67 1.55 12.79
C GLN A 9 -20.26 2.57 11.79
N LEU A 10 -19.45 3.10 10.86
CA LEU A 10 -19.90 4.04 9.82
C LEU A 10 -20.25 3.37 8.47
N SER A 11 -20.24 2.04 8.41
CA SER A 11 -20.59 1.28 7.19
C SER A 11 -22.09 1.12 6.96
N GLY A 12 -22.89 2.03 7.44
CA GLY A 12 -24.30 2.19 7.03
C GLY A 12 -24.41 3.03 5.76
N MET A 13 -23.64 2.73 4.71
CA MET A 13 -23.85 3.36 3.40
C MET A 13 -24.95 2.63 2.66
N THR A 14 -26.13 3.23 2.68
CA THR A 14 -27.18 3.02 1.69
C THR A 14 -26.56 3.02 0.29
N ALA A 15 -27.01 2.08 -0.54
CA ALA A 15 -26.66 1.96 -1.96
C ALA A 15 -26.89 3.30 -2.68
N ALA A 16 -25.92 4.19 -2.65
CA ALA A 16 -25.84 5.33 -3.53
C ALA A 16 -25.25 4.82 -4.84
N GLY A 17 -25.96 5.08 -5.94
CA GLY A 17 -25.65 4.62 -7.27
C GLY A 17 -24.18 4.84 -7.63
N LEU A 18 -23.61 3.87 -8.35
CA LEU A 18 -22.28 3.96 -8.97
C LEU A 18 -22.21 5.27 -9.77
N ILE A 19 -21.59 6.29 -9.16
CA ILE A 19 -21.04 7.38 -9.95
C ILE A 19 -19.74 6.82 -10.51
N ILE A 20 -19.77 6.30 -11.75
CA ILE A 20 -18.57 6.04 -12.52
C ILE A 20 -17.91 7.42 -12.66
N PRO A 21 -16.73 7.66 -12.06
CA PRO A 21 -16.07 8.94 -12.22
C PRO A 21 -15.77 9.10 -13.71
N LYS A 22 -16.34 10.16 -14.29
CA LYS A 22 -15.98 10.60 -15.63
C LYS A 22 -14.46 10.77 -15.65
N ARG A 23 -13.81 10.13 -16.64
CA ARG A 23 -12.37 10.26 -16.89
C ARG A 23 -11.96 11.72 -16.64
N LEU A 24 -11.08 11.93 -15.67
CA LEU A 24 -10.37 13.21 -15.57
C LEU A 24 -9.43 13.23 -16.76
N ASP A 25 -9.71 14.08 -17.75
CA ASP A 25 -8.86 14.28 -18.92
C ASP A 25 -7.45 14.64 -18.43
N GLY A 26 -6.52 13.71 -18.60
CA GLY A 26 -5.12 13.87 -18.20
C GLY A 26 -4.51 12.69 -17.42
N MET A 27 -5.28 11.75 -16.93
CA MET A 27 -4.71 10.52 -16.37
C MET A 27 -4.38 9.54 -17.50
N THR A 28 -3.10 9.31 -17.71
CA THR A 28 -2.64 8.20 -18.57
C THR A 28 -2.97 6.88 -17.88
N CYS A 29 -3.48 5.92 -18.66
CA CYS A 29 -3.76 4.58 -18.17
C CYS A 29 -2.51 3.73 -18.33
N ASP A 30 -1.48 4.05 -17.56
CA ASP A 30 -0.22 3.33 -17.62
C ASP A 30 -0.23 2.22 -16.55
N PRO A 31 0.15 0.98 -16.91
CA PRO A 31 0.27 -0.11 -15.95
C PRO A 31 1.19 0.24 -14.80
N SER A 32 0.85 -0.28 -13.61
CA SER A 32 1.69 -0.16 -12.43
C SER A 32 3.06 -0.78 -12.68
N THR A 33 4.11 -0.04 -12.35
CA THR A 33 5.49 -0.45 -12.60
C THR A 33 6.11 -1.14 -11.39
N ALA A 34 7.03 -2.07 -11.65
CA ALA A 34 7.90 -2.57 -10.62
C ALA A 34 8.81 -1.45 -10.08
N ASP A 35 9.14 -1.52 -8.79
CA ASP A 35 10.14 -0.64 -8.20
C ASP A 35 11.55 -1.16 -8.49
N VAL A 36 12.48 -0.27 -8.80
CA VAL A 36 13.89 -0.62 -9.09
C VAL A 36 14.61 -1.24 -7.91
N MET A 37 14.10 -1.02 -6.67
CA MET A 37 14.65 -1.60 -5.46
C MET A 37 14.19 -3.05 -5.21
N GLY A 38 13.20 -3.55 -5.96
CA GLY A 38 12.66 -4.89 -5.84
C GLY A 38 12.08 -5.20 -4.46
N LEU A 39 12.16 -6.45 -4.02
CA LEU A 39 11.64 -6.91 -2.72
C LEU A 39 12.27 -6.20 -1.52
N GLY A 40 13.50 -5.74 -1.67
CA GLY A 40 14.27 -5.28 -0.52
C GLY A 40 14.62 -6.43 0.45
N PRO A 41 15.32 -6.11 1.55
CA PRO A 41 15.84 -7.13 2.47
C PRO A 41 14.83 -7.57 3.55
N TYR A 42 13.65 -6.97 3.62
CA TYR A 42 12.71 -7.13 4.75
C TYR A 42 11.40 -7.82 4.40
N TRP A 43 11.31 -8.43 3.23
CA TRP A 43 10.17 -9.28 2.89
C TRP A 43 10.23 -10.61 3.64
N GLU A 44 9.08 -11.04 4.16
CA GLU A 44 8.90 -12.36 4.77
C GLU A 44 7.71 -13.08 4.13
N PRO A 45 7.86 -14.35 3.80
CA PRO A 45 6.76 -15.15 3.27
C PRO A 45 5.67 -15.38 4.34
N TYR A 46 4.47 -15.69 3.88
CA TYR A 46 3.36 -16.13 4.72
C TYR A 46 2.75 -15.07 5.65
N SER A 47 2.87 -13.77 5.30
CA SER A 47 2.08 -12.73 5.96
C SER A 47 0.60 -13.13 6.06
N PRO A 48 -0.09 -12.89 7.17
CA PRO A 48 -1.49 -13.29 7.34
C PRO A 48 -2.42 -12.53 6.39
N PHE A 49 -3.56 -13.14 6.05
CA PHE A 49 -4.63 -12.41 5.39
C PHE A 49 -5.35 -11.54 6.41
N ARG A 50 -5.07 -10.24 6.36
CA ARG A 50 -5.69 -9.21 7.20
C ARG A 50 -5.59 -7.84 6.53
N SER A 51 -6.58 -6.97 6.75
CA SER A 51 -6.55 -5.59 6.27
C SER A 51 -6.00 -4.61 7.31
N ASP A 52 -6.08 -4.91 8.59
CA ASP A 52 -5.39 -4.17 9.65
C ASP A 52 -4.01 -4.79 9.88
N LEU A 53 -2.97 -4.06 9.49
CA LEU A 53 -1.58 -4.52 9.58
C LEU A 53 -0.96 -4.28 10.94
N THR A 54 -1.62 -3.52 11.81
CA THR A 54 -1.05 -3.06 13.07
C THR A 54 -1.25 -4.08 14.19
N SER A 55 -0.26 -4.16 15.11
CA SER A 55 -0.49 -4.75 16.42
C SER A 55 -1.35 -3.82 17.28
N PRO A 56 -1.96 -4.34 18.37
CA PRO A 56 -2.66 -3.51 19.33
C PRO A 56 -1.75 -2.40 19.87
N ASP A 57 -2.26 -1.17 19.89
CA ASP A 57 -1.54 0.01 20.42
C ASP A 57 -0.28 0.40 19.62
N GLU A 58 -0.19 0.01 18.34
CA GLU A 58 0.91 0.41 17.45
C GLU A 58 1.09 1.92 17.45
N PRO A 59 2.28 2.44 17.80
CA PRO A 59 2.57 3.87 17.75
C PRO A 59 2.58 4.39 16.31
N GLY A 60 2.19 5.64 16.12
CA GLY A 60 2.27 6.32 14.83
C GLY A 60 0.95 6.94 14.39
N THR A 61 0.99 7.64 13.26
CA THR A 61 -0.20 8.27 12.68
C THR A 61 -1.00 7.23 11.90
N PRO A 62 -2.26 6.94 12.29
CA PRO A 62 -3.10 6.00 11.56
C PRO A 62 -3.22 6.37 10.09
N LEU A 63 -3.15 5.39 9.21
CA LEU A 63 -3.25 5.54 7.77
C LEU A 63 -4.25 4.53 7.20
N LEU A 64 -5.26 5.03 6.50
CA LEU A 64 -6.16 4.23 5.68
C LEU A 64 -5.74 4.35 4.22
N LEU A 65 -5.33 3.26 3.63
CA LEU A 65 -5.13 3.14 2.18
C LEU A 65 -6.32 2.46 1.55
N THR A 66 -6.83 3.05 0.48
CA THR A 66 -7.86 2.44 -0.36
C THR A 66 -7.37 2.39 -1.80
N GLY A 67 -7.92 1.51 -2.61
CA GLY A 67 -7.59 1.47 -4.02
C GLY A 67 -8.45 0.50 -4.81
N MET A 68 -8.25 0.54 -6.11
CA MET A 68 -8.85 -0.39 -7.06
C MET A 68 -7.76 -1.06 -7.87
N VAL A 69 -7.96 -2.34 -8.14
CA VAL A 69 -7.17 -3.10 -9.10
C VAL A 69 -7.95 -3.20 -10.41
N THR A 70 -7.36 -2.72 -11.49
CA THR A 70 -7.97 -2.72 -12.82
C THR A 70 -7.04 -3.34 -13.88
N ALA A 71 -7.60 -3.73 -15.01
CA ALA A 71 -6.86 -4.08 -16.21
C ALA A 71 -6.22 -2.81 -16.84
N ASN A 72 -5.46 -3.00 -17.89
CA ASN A 72 -4.75 -1.92 -18.60
C ASN A 72 -5.67 -0.93 -19.35
N ASP A 73 -6.98 -1.12 -19.30
CA ASP A 73 -7.99 -0.15 -19.72
C ASP A 73 -8.40 0.85 -18.62
N CYS A 74 -7.87 0.71 -17.39
CA CYS A 74 -8.22 1.47 -16.18
C CYS A 74 -9.70 1.43 -15.80
N GLN A 75 -10.47 0.53 -16.32
CA GLN A 75 -11.91 0.46 -16.10
C GLN A 75 -12.36 -0.93 -15.65
N THR A 76 -11.79 -1.96 -16.27
CA THR A 76 -12.18 -3.33 -15.97
C THR A 76 -11.59 -3.81 -14.66
N PRO A 77 -12.40 -4.07 -13.63
CA PRO A 77 -11.91 -4.48 -12.33
C PRO A 77 -11.32 -5.90 -12.37
N ILE A 78 -10.24 -6.11 -11.63
CA ILE A 78 -9.63 -7.43 -11.44
C ILE A 78 -9.83 -7.85 -9.99
N SER A 79 -10.57 -8.93 -9.77
CA SER A 79 -10.82 -9.53 -8.45
C SER A 79 -9.77 -10.60 -8.12
N ASN A 80 -9.70 -10.95 -6.82
CA ASN A 80 -8.82 -12.02 -6.30
C ASN A 80 -7.33 -11.79 -6.56
N VAL A 81 -6.91 -10.55 -6.76
CA VAL A 81 -5.49 -10.18 -6.75
C VAL A 81 -5.01 -10.21 -5.31
N VAL A 82 -3.94 -10.96 -5.03
CA VAL A 82 -3.29 -10.92 -3.71
C VAL A 82 -2.38 -9.71 -3.65
N ILE A 83 -2.61 -8.86 -2.67
CA ILE A 83 -1.81 -7.68 -2.38
C ILE A 83 -1.12 -7.95 -1.05
N ASP A 84 0.15 -8.31 -1.08
CA ASP A 84 1.00 -8.50 0.10
C ASP A 84 1.72 -7.18 0.40
N ALA A 85 1.49 -6.63 1.59
CA ALA A 85 2.04 -5.36 2.01
C ALA A 85 2.92 -5.53 3.24
N TRP A 86 4.07 -4.84 3.27
CA TRP A 86 4.96 -4.77 4.44
C TRP A 86 5.63 -3.42 4.52
N GLN A 87 5.87 -2.96 5.74
CA GLN A 87 6.42 -1.65 6.00
C GLN A 87 7.19 -1.58 7.32
N ALA A 88 7.97 -0.52 7.48
CA ALA A 88 8.53 -0.14 8.77
C ALA A 88 7.47 0.44 9.71
N ASN A 89 7.75 0.44 11.00
CA ASN A 89 6.97 1.18 11.99
C ASN A 89 7.25 2.68 11.93
N ASN A 90 6.68 3.44 12.88
CA ASN A 90 6.87 4.90 12.98
C ASN A 90 8.34 5.33 13.16
N ASP A 91 9.19 4.46 13.67
CA ASP A 91 10.62 4.75 13.90
C ASP A 91 11.52 4.23 12.76
N GLY A 92 10.95 3.76 11.67
CA GLY A 92 11.70 3.21 10.54
C GLY A 92 12.20 1.78 10.75
N CYS A 93 11.62 1.02 11.67
CA CYS A 93 12.03 -0.32 12.02
C CYS A 93 11.10 -1.38 11.43
N TYR A 94 11.68 -2.43 10.86
CA TYR A 94 10.91 -3.58 10.37
C TYR A 94 10.79 -4.64 11.45
N SER A 95 9.59 -5.18 11.64
CA SER A 95 9.38 -6.38 12.45
C SER A 95 10.22 -7.54 11.90
N VAL A 96 10.59 -8.49 12.75
CA VAL A 96 11.47 -9.63 12.44
C VAL A 96 12.96 -9.26 12.39
N PHE A 97 13.34 -8.16 11.78
CA PHE A 97 14.75 -7.88 11.40
C PHE A 97 15.55 -7.07 12.42
N GLN A 98 14.97 -6.58 13.49
CA GLN A 98 15.64 -5.90 14.61
C GLN A 98 16.72 -4.88 14.17
N ILE A 99 16.41 -4.05 13.18
CA ILE A 99 17.37 -3.10 12.61
C ILE A 99 17.51 -1.81 13.41
N CYS A 100 16.75 -1.65 14.49
CA CYS A 100 16.77 -0.47 15.32
C CYS A 100 17.46 -0.73 16.65
N GLU A 101 18.30 0.24 17.07
CA GLU A 101 18.99 0.19 18.37
C GLU A 101 18.03 0.30 19.56
N THR A 102 16.85 0.85 19.37
CA THR A 102 15.84 1.08 20.40
C THR A 102 15.00 -0.14 20.77
N GLY A 103 15.41 -1.32 20.33
CA GLY A 103 14.76 -2.57 20.67
C GLY A 103 13.77 -3.04 19.58
N ASN A 104 13.29 -4.24 19.80
CA ASN A 104 12.28 -4.82 18.94
C ASN A 104 10.99 -4.00 19.09
N PRO A 105 10.48 -3.37 18.03
CA PRO A 105 9.23 -2.62 18.12
C PRO A 105 8.08 -3.50 18.60
N GLU A 106 8.19 -4.82 18.45
CA GLU A 106 7.06 -5.69 18.63
C GLU A 106 7.36 -7.10 19.07
N ASN A 107 6.47 -7.66 19.84
CA ASN A 107 6.39 -9.08 20.12
C ASN A 107 5.66 -9.86 19.00
N ASP A 108 5.02 -9.17 18.05
CA ASP A 108 4.39 -9.76 16.87
C ASP A 108 5.38 -9.72 15.70
N GLU A 109 5.95 -10.84 15.38
CA GLU A 109 6.92 -11.00 14.27
C GLU A 109 6.33 -10.58 12.92
N LEU A 110 5.00 -10.57 12.76
CA LEU A 110 4.32 -10.20 11.54
C LEU A 110 3.64 -8.82 11.63
N ASN A 111 3.96 -8.02 12.65
CA ASN A 111 3.46 -6.65 12.77
C ASN A 111 3.79 -5.83 11.51
N LEU A 112 2.84 -4.99 11.08
CA LEU A 112 2.92 -4.15 9.88
C LEU A 112 3.17 -4.95 8.59
N ARG A 113 2.66 -6.20 8.56
CA ARG A 113 2.65 -7.10 7.42
C ARG A 113 1.28 -7.72 7.25
N GLY A 114 0.83 -7.88 6.03
CA GLY A 114 -0.43 -8.56 5.76
C GLY A 114 -0.77 -8.66 4.29
N ARG A 115 -1.69 -9.55 3.99
CA ARG A 115 -2.21 -9.75 2.64
C ARG A 115 -3.69 -9.44 2.58
N VAL A 116 -4.11 -8.76 1.54
CA VAL A 116 -5.51 -8.54 1.23
C VAL A 116 -5.83 -9.07 -0.17
N LEU A 117 -7.10 -9.36 -0.40
CA LEU A 117 -7.60 -9.72 -1.72
C LEU A 117 -8.41 -8.56 -2.30
N SER A 118 -8.22 -8.25 -3.58
CA SER A 118 -9.13 -7.37 -4.27
C SER A 118 -10.52 -8.02 -4.36
N GLY A 119 -11.55 -7.24 -4.05
CA GLY A 119 -12.94 -7.68 -4.09
C GLY A 119 -13.51 -7.80 -5.51
N PRO A 120 -14.80 -8.16 -5.64
CA PRO A 120 -15.44 -8.38 -6.94
C PRO A 120 -15.38 -7.19 -7.89
N ASN A 121 -15.34 -5.98 -7.35
CA ASN A 121 -15.21 -4.73 -8.12
C ASN A 121 -13.77 -4.21 -8.15
N GLY A 122 -12.77 -5.04 -7.85
CA GLY A 122 -11.37 -4.67 -7.81
C GLY A 122 -10.94 -3.86 -6.58
N GLN A 123 -11.86 -3.48 -5.69
CA GLN A 123 -11.55 -2.66 -4.52
C GLN A 123 -10.74 -3.42 -3.47
N TYR A 124 -9.87 -2.68 -2.78
CA TYR A 124 -9.17 -3.15 -1.59
C TYR A 124 -8.96 -2.01 -0.59
N PHE A 125 -8.65 -2.35 0.64
CA PHE A 125 -8.22 -1.38 1.65
C PHE A 125 -7.22 -2.02 2.62
N ILE A 126 -6.40 -1.16 3.20
CA ILE A 126 -5.40 -1.50 4.21
C ILE A 126 -5.45 -0.43 5.30
N GLU A 127 -5.59 -0.86 6.54
CA GLU A 127 -5.47 -0.03 7.74
C GLU A 127 -4.09 -0.25 8.34
N THR A 128 -3.34 0.82 8.55
CA THR A 128 -1.98 0.77 9.05
C THR A 128 -1.60 2.09 9.73
N ILE A 129 -0.33 2.36 9.89
CA ILE A 129 0.22 3.66 10.25
C ILE A 129 1.05 4.21 9.09
N LYS A 130 1.27 5.53 9.05
CA LYS A 130 2.29 6.11 8.15
C LYS A 130 3.66 5.61 8.60
N PRO A 131 4.45 4.94 7.73
CA PRO A 131 5.80 4.50 8.07
C PRO A 131 6.72 5.66 8.43
N GLY A 132 7.66 5.43 9.33
CA GLY A 132 8.80 6.31 9.52
C GLY A 132 9.83 6.18 8.41
N HIS A 133 10.78 7.12 8.40
CA HIS A 133 11.92 7.07 7.49
C HIS A 133 12.85 5.90 7.87
N TYR A 134 13.26 5.14 6.90
CA TYR A 134 14.17 4.03 7.09
C TYR A 134 15.63 4.48 7.08
N PRO A 135 16.39 4.33 8.20
CA PRO A 135 17.76 4.80 8.28
C PRO A 135 18.71 3.93 7.44
N LEU A 136 19.53 4.58 6.61
CA LEU A 136 20.62 3.95 5.83
C LEU A 136 22.01 4.15 6.48
N GLY A 137 22.06 4.82 7.64
CA GLY A 137 23.27 5.26 8.32
C GLY A 137 23.85 6.56 7.75
N LEU A 138 24.76 7.20 8.51
CA LEU A 138 25.43 8.45 8.14
C LEU A 138 24.46 9.58 7.72
N ASP A 139 23.40 9.78 8.50
CA ASP A 139 22.36 10.79 8.27
C ASP A 139 21.62 10.67 6.93
N ARG A 140 21.61 9.47 6.35
CA ARG A 140 20.85 9.14 5.15
C ARG A 140 19.65 8.30 5.51
N PHE A 141 18.52 8.62 4.87
CA PHE A 141 17.26 7.94 5.08
C PHE A 141 16.62 7.56 3.74
N ARG A 142 15.83 6.51 3.76
CA ARG A 142 14.84 6.28 2.73
C ARG A 142 13.57 7.05 3.06
N PRO A 143 12.84 7.54 2.05
CA PRO A 143 11.53 8.15 2.28
C PRO A 143 10.58 7.16 2.94
N SER A 144 9.57 7.67 3.60
CA SER A 144 8.44 6.89 4.09
C SER A 144 7.82 6.09 2.95
N HIS A 145 7.74 4.75 3.09
CA HIS A 145 7.26 3.89 2.00
C HIS A 145 6.61 2.61 2.52
N ILE A 146 5.75 2.04 1.70
CA ILE A 146 5.15 0.73 1.91
C ILE A 146 5.49 -0.14 0.72
N HIS A 147 6.03 -1.33 0.98
CA HIS A 147 6.27 -2.33 -0.05
C HIS A 147 5.00 -3.07 -0.41
N PHE A 148 4.89 -3.43 -1.68
CA PHE A 148 3.80 -4.25 -2.20
C PHE A 148 4.35 -5.35 -3.11
N MET A 149 3.86 -6.57 -2.91
CA MET A 149 3.91 -7.62 -3.93
C MET A 149 2.48 -7.90 -4.38
N ILE A 150 2.21 -7.60 -5.63
CA ILE A 150 0.88 -7.66 -6.23
C ILE A 150 0.85 -8.89 -7.13
N THR A 151 0.13 -9.92 -6.72
CA THR A 151 0.06 -11.20 -7.43
C THR A 151 -1.31 -11.34 -8.08
N PRO A 152 -1.42 -11.22 -9.41
CA PRO A 152 -2.67 -11.45 -10.11
C PRO A 152 -3.07 -12.94 -10.08
N PRO A 153 -4.35 -13.28 -10.32
CA PRO A 153 -4.80 -14.68 -10.42
C PRO A 153 -4.09 -15.48 -11.52
N ALA A 154 -3.57 -14.79 -12.53
CA ALA A 154 -2.74 -15.35 -13.60
C ALA A 154 -1.69 -14.33 -14.01
N GLY A 155 -0.45 -14.78 -14.20
CA GLY A 155 0.69 -13.93 -14.55
C GLY A 155 1.70 -13.80 -13.42
N GLU A 156 2.72 -13.00 -13.67
CA GLU A 156 3.82 -12.79 -12.72
C GLU A 156 3.48 -11.68 -11.70
N PRO A 157 3.99 -11.78 -10.48
CA PRO A 157 3.80 -10.74 -9.48
C PRO A 157 4.54 -9.46 -9.86
N ILE A 158 3.96 -8.32 -9.51
CA ILE A 158 4.60 -7.00 -9.56
C ILE A 158 5.10 -6.69 -8.15
N ILE A 159 6.41 -6.39 -8.03
CA ILE A 159 7.02 -5.96 -6.78
C ILE A 159 7.23 -4.45 -6.88
N THR A 160 6.59 -3.69 -6.01
CA THR A 160 6.60 -2.24 -6.07
C THR A 160 6.64 -1.60 -4.68
N GLN A 161 6.78 -0.29 -4.63
CA GLN A 161 6.76 0.49 -3.41
C GLN A 161 5.88 1.73 -3.61
N LEU A 162 5.14 2.06 -2.57
CA LEU A 162 4.32 3.26 -2.48
C LEU A 162 5.03 4.30 -1.63
N TYR A 163 5.08 5.53 -2.13
CA TYR A 163 5.67 6.69 -1.48
C TYR A 163 4.62 7.78 -1.24
N PHE A 164 4.96 8.79 -0.45
CA PHE A 164 4.03 9.84 -0.07
C PHE A 164 4.54 11.21 -0.52
N GLU A 165 3.66 11.97 -1.16
CA GLU A 165 3.96 13.32 -1.65
C GLU A 165 4.42 14.24 -0.50
N GLY A 166 5.44 15.05 -0.76
CA GLY A 166 6.00 15.99 0.22
C GLY A 166 6.98 15.38 1.21
N ASP A 167 7.36 14.10 1.07
CA ASP A 167 8.43 13.52 1.87
C ASP A 167 9.79 14.10 1.42
N GLU A 168 10.59 14.52 2.39
CA GLU A 168 11.85 15.25 2.15
C GLU A 168 12.96 14.43 1.49
N TYR A 169 12.86 13.07 1.53
CA TYR A 169 13.87 12.17 1.00
C TYR A 169 13.53 11.58 -0.38
N LEU A 170 12.42 12.00 -1.01
CA LEU A 170 11.99 11.44 -2.31
C LEU A 170 13.04 11.58 -3.41
N ASP A 171 13.71 12.72 -3.48
CA ASP A 171 14.68 13.00 -4.54
C ASP A 171 16.03 12.28 -4.33
N GLU A 172 16.28 11.76 -3.14
CA GLU A 172 17.54 11.12 -2.76
C GLU A 172 17.49 9.59 -2.83
N ASP A 173 16.31 9.01 -2.97
CA ASP A 173 16.11 7.56 -3.02
C ASP A 173 15.95 7.07 -4.46
N ALA A 174 16.66 6.00 -4.80
CA ALA A 174 16.66 5.46 -6.15
C ALA A 174 15.28 4.93 -6.59
N GLY A 175 14.46 4.48 -5.66
CA GLY A 175 13.11 3.98 -5.97
C GLY A 175 12.11 5.09 -6.23
N SER A 176 12.10 6.12 -5.38
CA SER A 176 11.16 7.25 -5.51
C SER A 176 11.57 8.26 -6.58
N SER A 177 12.87 8.42 -6.85
CA SER A 177 13.37 9.30 -7.92
C SER A 177 13.38 8.65 -9.31
N ASP A 178 13.06 7.36 -9.41
CA ASP A 178 12.90 6.68 -10.69
C ASP A 178 11.74 7.29 -11.50
N PRO A 179 11.89 7.54 -12.80
CA PRO A 179 10.82 8.10 -13.63
C PRO A 179 9.50 7.28 -13.60
N GLY A 180 9.57 5.97 -13.37
CA GLY A 180 8.41 5.11 -13.20
C GLY A 180 7.70 5.28 -11.86
N ALA A 181 8.28 6.04 -10.91
CA ALA A 181 7.68 6.23 -9.59
C ALA A 181 6.50 7.22 -9.57
N VAL A 182 6.26 7.96 -10.62
CA VAL A 182 5.24 9.04 -10.67
C VAL A 182 3.85 8.55 -10.24
N ASN A 183 3.45 7.33 -10.59
CA ASN A 183 2.18 6.73 -10.20
C ASN A 183 2.23 5.99 -8.85
N ARG A 184 3.37 6.04 -8.16
CA ARG A 184 3.65 5.39 -6.87
C ARG A 184 3.90 6.40 -5.75
N ILE A 185 3.84 7.69 -6.05
CA ILE A 185 3.91 8.79 -5.09
C ILE A 185 2.51 9.38 -4.97
N ILE A 186 1.88 9.22 -3.82
CA ILE A 186 0.49 9.64 -3.62
C ILE A 186 0.38 10.75 -2.57
N PRO A 187 -0.58 11.67 -2.72
CA PRO A 187 -0.94 12.61 -1.66
C PRO A 187 -1.67 11.88 -0.52
N LEU A 188 -1.46 12.38 0.70
CA LEU A 188 -2.22 11.98 1.87
C LEU A 188 -3.13 13.13 2.32
N ASN A 189 -4.36 12.79 2.66
CA ASN A 189 -5.35 13.72 3.17
C ASN A 189 -5.55 13.50 4.67
N GLU A 190 -5.61 14.59 5.44
CA GLU A 190 -5.98 14.54 6.85
C GLU A 190 -7.46 14.19 7.02
N THR A 191 -7.75 13.35 8.01
CA THR A 191 -9.10 12.96 8.41
C THR A 191 -9.24 13.07 9.92
N GLU A 192 -10.45 12.93 10.44
CA GLU A 192 -10.69 12.92 11.90
C GLU A 192 -9.94 11.80 12.63
N ASN A 193 -9.56 10.72 11.93
CA ASN A 193 -8.98 9.52 12.53
C ASN A 193 -7.52 9.26 12.10
N GLY A 194 -6.90 10.19 11.41
CA GLY A 194 -5.53 10.05 10.88
C GLY A 194 -5.43 10.49 9.43
N LEU A 195 -4.68 9.76 8.65
CA LEU A 195 -4.42 10.03 7.25
C LEU A 195 -5.20 9.06 6.34
N ALA A 196 -5.52 9.51 5.14
CA ALA A 196 -6.09 8.66 4.10
C ALA A 196 -5.38 8.90 2.77
N GLY A 197 -5.14 7.82 2.02
CA GLY A 197 -4.56 7.84 0.68
C GLY A 197 -5.26 6.87 -0.26
N THR A 198 -5.12 7.11 -1.56
CA THR A 198 -5.63 6.20 -2.59
C THR A 198 -4.48 5.75 -3.47
N PHE A 199 -4.28 4.43 -3.55
CA PHE A 199 -3.31 3.80 -4.42
C PHE A 199 -4.02 2.82 -5.36
N ASN A 200 -4.21 3.23 -6.62
CA ASN A 200 -4.80 2.36 -7.65
C ASN A 200 -3.71 1.52 -8.30
N ILE A 201 -4.03 0.27 -8.56
CA ILE A 201 -3.16 -0.72 -9.18
C ILE A 201 -3.72 -1.02 -10.56
N ILE A 202 -2.92 -0.82 -11.60
CA ILE A 202 -3.26 -1.11 -12.97
C ILE A 202 -2.39 -2.28 -13.42
N LEU A 203 -3.00 -3.41 -13.71
CA LEU A 203 -2.28 -4.59 -14.20
C LEU A 203 -2.19 -4.55 -15.73
N ASP A 204 -1.05 -4.94 -16.27
CA ASP A 204 -0.88 -5.09 -17.73
C ASP A 204 -1.57 -6.37 -18.21
N ILE A 205 -2.88 -6.39 -18.05
CA ILE A 205 -3.78 -7.46 -18.45
C ILE A 205 -4.78 -6.89 -19.45
N ASP A 206 -4.83 -7.47 -20.63
CA ASP A 206 -5.83 -7.16 -21.62
C ASP A 206 -7.22 -7.64 -21.12
N PRO A 207 -8.20 -6.74 -20.97
CA PRO A 207 -9.53 -7.11 -20.47
C PRO A 207 -10.25 -8.14 -21.37
N ASP A 208 -9.92 -8.20 -22.65
CA ASP A 208 -10.52 -9.15 -23.61
C ASP A 208 -9.86 -10.55 -23.57
N GLN A 209 -8.69 -10.67 -22.95
CA GLN A 209 -7.92 -11.92 -22.83
C GLN A 209 -7.98 -12.55 -21.44
N ARG A 210 -8.87 -12.10 -20.58
CA ARG A 210 -9.00 -12.66 -19.23
C ARG A 210 -9.42 -14.14 -19.30
N PRO A 211 -8.79 -15.01 -18.48
CA PRO A 211 -9.28 -16.38 -18.36
C PRO A 211 -10.74 -16.35 -17.88
N VAL A 212 -11.61 -17.02 -18.62
CA VAL A 212 -13.01 -17.21 -18.22
C VAL A 212 -13.00 -18.17 -17.03
N ASN A 213 -13.43 -17.71 -15.85
CA ASN A 213 -13.57 -18.54 -14.65
C ASN A 213 -14.71 -19.54 -14.80
#